data_aae31896a0877e9ffddb238d2ce9461b
#
_entry.id   aae31896a0877e9ffddb238d2ce9461b
#
_cell.length_a   1.000
_cell.length_b   1.000
_cell.length_c   1.000
_cell.angle_alpha   90.00
_cell.angle_beta   90.00
_cell.angle_gamma   90.00
#
_symmetry.space_group_name_H-M   'P 1'
#
loop_
_entity.id
_entity.type
_entity.pdbx_description
1 polymer ?
#
loop_
_entity_poly.entity_id
_entity_poly.type
_entity_poly.pdbx_seq_one_letter_code
_entity_poly.pdbx_strand_id
1 'polypeptide(L)'
;MTIEQTLSEQERLAGLSLEQLRQLVGLVHYDPSGDPFPIDEFLEYYQGPGPQHVALATNDILRTVDELQARGVEFLATPPAYYEDPELRSRIGAVRVPIEELQQRGVLVDRDEDGYLLQIFTKPIGDRPTVFFEFIERHGSLGFGKGNFQALFEAIEREQQLRGNL
;
A
#
# COMPACT_ATOMS: atom_id res chain seq x y z
N MET A 1 -20.71 7.77 -7.26
CA MET A 1 -19.92 8.88 -7.87
C MET A 1 -19.99 8.69 -9.36
N THR A 2 -20.47 9.69 -10.09
CA THR A 2 -20.59 9.62 -11.57
C THR A 2 -19.22 9.93 -12.21
N ILE A 3 -19.02 9.50 -13.47
CA ILE A 3 -17.80 9.80 -14.25
C ILE A 3 -17.54 11.31 -14.32
N GLU A 4 -18.58 12.13 -14.42
CA GLU A 4 -18.49 13.61 -14.43
C GLU A 4 -18.00 14.17 -13.09
N GLN A 5 -18.40 13.58 -11.95
CA GLN A 5 -17.90 13.99 -10.62
C GLN A 5 -16.42 13.64 -10.45
N THR A 6 -16.00 12.50 -10.97
CA THR A 6 -14.60 12.08 -10.95
C THR A 6 -13.70 12.97 -11.82
N LEU A 7 -14.17 13.34 -13.03
CA LEU A 7 -13.44 14.25 -13.93
C LEU A 7 -13.30 15.65 -13.33
N SER A 8 -14.37 16.21 -12.73
CA SER A 8 -14.32 17.54 -12.09
C SER A 8 -13.39 17.57 -10.87
N GLU A 9 -13.26 16.46 -10.16
CA GLU A 9 -12.35 16.32 -9.03
C GLU A 9 -10.89 16.20 -9.50
N GLN A 10 -10.64 15.48 -10.58
CA GLN A 10 -9.33 15.43 -11.24
C GLN A 10 -8.88 16.78 -11.78
N GLU A 11 -9.77 17.54 -12.43
CA GLU A 11 -9.48 18.90 -12.91
C GLU A 11 -9.15 19.86 -11.76
N ARG A 12 -9.86 19.75 -10.64
CA ARG A 12 -9.59 20.54 -9.43
C ARG A 12 -8.23 20.21 -8.81
N LEU A 13 -7.84 18.92 -8.76
CA LEU A 13 -6.57 18.48 -8.24
C LEU A 13 -5.40 18.83 -9.17
N ALA A 14 -5.62 18.77 -10.49
CA ALA A 14 -4.61 19.12 -11.50
C ALA A 14 -4.18 20.62 -11.46
N GLY A 15 -5.00 21.48 -10.85
CA GLY A 15 -4.68 22.90 -10.65
C GLY A 15 -3.88 23.20 -9.37
N LEU A 16 -3.62 22.19 -8.53
CA LEU A 16 -2.90 22.39 -7.27
C LEU A 16 -1.38 22.36 -7.49
N SER A 17 -0.68 23.23 -6.74
CA SER A 17 0.79 23.16 -6.66
C SER A 17 1.23 21.89 -5.91
N LEU A 18 2.48 21.49 -6.11
CA LEU A 18 3.08 20.36 -5.37
C LEU A 18 2.94 20.52 -3.85
N GLU A 19 3.14 21.75 -3.35
CA GLU A 19 2.97 22.09 -1.93
C GLU A 19 1.52 21.91 -1.46
N GLN A 20 0.54 22.31 -2.25
CA GLN A 20 -0.88 22.11 -1.95
C GLN A 20 -1.26 20.63 -1.96
N LEU A 21 -0.68 19.85 -2.88
CA LEU A 21 -0.85 18.39 -2.91
C LEU A 21 -0.23 17.71 -1.69
N ARG A 22 0.97 18.12 -1.28
CA ARG A 22 1.60 17.65 -0.03
C ARG A 22 0.75 17.97 1.19
N GLN A 23 0.19 19.18 1.29
CA GLN A 23 -0.71 19.55 2.39
C GLN A 23 -2.00 18.73 2.38
N LEU A 24 -2.56 18.43 1.20
CA LEU A 24 -3.77 17.61 1.07
C LEU A 24 -3.50 16.17 1.51
N VAL A 25 -2.36 15.60 1.15
CA VAL A 25 -1.91 14.27 1.58
C VAL A 25 -1.53 14.28 3.05
N GLY A 26 -0.86 15.32 3.54
CA GLY A 26 -0.50 15.51 4.94
C GLY A 26 -1.71 15.62 5.89
N LEU A 27 -2.87 16.06 5.40
CA LEU A 27 -4.12 16.02 6.17
C LEU A 27 -4.62 14.58 6.41
N VAL A 28 -4.20 13.62 5.59
CA VAL A 28 -4.54 12.21 5.73
C VAL A 28 -3.47 11.45 6.53
N HIS A 29 -2.19 11.87 6.43
CA HIS A 29 -1.04 11.22 7.07
C HIS A 29 -0.07 12.27 7.62
N TYR A 30 -0.32 12.76 8.83
CA TYR A 30 0.60 13.64 9.52
C TYR A 30 1.76 12.83 10.12
N ASP A 31 2.97 13.04 9.61
CA ASP A 31 4.21 12.63 10.26
C ASP A 31 4.87 13.83 10.94
N PRO A 32 4.98 13.84 12.28
CA PRO A 32 5.63 14.91 13.02
C PRO A 32 7.18 14.91 12.88
N SER A 33 7.79 13.88 12.30
CA SER A 33 9.25 13.78 12.15
C SER A 33 9.81 14.72 11.08
N GLY A 34 8.98 15.11 10.12
CA GLY A 34 9.38 15.95 8.99
C GLY A 34 10.16 15.18 7.91
N ASP A 35 10.20 13.87 7.99
CA ASP A 35 10.80 13.03 6.96
C ASP A 35 9.93 13.06 5.68
N PRO A 36 10.53 12.97 4.48
CA PRO A 36 9.77 12.97 3.24
C PRO A 36 8.85 11.76 3.19
N PHE A 37 7.57 11.99 2.91
CA PHE A 37 6.60 10.92 2.74
C PHE A 37 6.94 10.07 1.51
N PRO A 38 6.70 8.75 1.53
CA PRO A 38 6.88 7.88 0.36
C PRO A 38 6.11 8.34 -0.87
N ILE A 39 5.05 9.13 -0.69
CA ILE A 39 4.26 9.72 -1.76
C ILE A 39 4.93 10.95 -2.40
N ASP A 40 5.89 11.58 -1.72
CA ASP A 40 6.59 12.76 -2.23
C ASP A 40 7.39 12.43 -3.49
N GLU A 41 8.10 11.32 -3.51
CA GLU A 41 8.80 10.83 -4.69
C GLU A 41 7.84 10.64 -5.89
N PHE A 42 6.63 10.09 -5.65
CA PHE A 42 5.59 9.97 -6.66
C PHE A 42 5.13 11.32 -7.18
N LEU A 43 4.82 12.27 -6.29
CA LEU A 43 4.35 13.61 -6.66
C LEU A 43 5.41 14.42 -7.40
N GLU A 44 6.68 14.30 -7.01
CA GLU A 44 7.81 14.94 -7.68
C GLU A 44 8.02 14.38 -9.08
N TYR A 45 7.94 13.06 -9.23
CA TYR A 45 8.12 12.42 -10.53
C TYR A 45 7.00 12.74 -11.51
N TYR A 46 5.74 12.63 -11.05
CA TYR A 46 4.56 12.86 -11.91
C TYR A 46 4.18 14.33 -12.07
N GLN A 47 4.75 15.22 -11.26
CA GLN A 47 4.44 16.66 -11.23
C GLN A 47 2.95 16.94 -10.98
N GLY A 48 2.25 16.05 -10.28
CA GLY A 48 0.83 16.20 -9.98
C GLY A 48 0.17 14.90 -9.51
N PRO A 49 -1.17 14.95 -9.36
CA PRO A 49 -1.95 13.78 -8.95
C PRO A 49 -2.02 12.73 -10.07
N GLY A 50 -2.10 11.48 -9.68
CA GLY A 50 -2.24 10.35 -10.61
C GLY A 50 -2.48 9.04 -9.89
N PRO A 51 -2.74 7.95 -10.62
CA PRO A 51 -2.87 6.63 -10.02
C PRO A 51 -1.52 6.15 -9.51
N GLN A 52 -1.43 5.92 -8.20
CA GLN A 52 -0.23 5.37 -7.57
C GLN A 52 -0.22 3.84 -7.66
N HIS A 53 -1.37 3.21 -7.45
CA HIS A 53 -1.49 1.77 -7.54
C HIS A 53 -2.87 1.34 -8.08
N VAL A 54 -2.93 0.08 -8.49
CA VAL A 54 -4.17 -0.59 -8.91
C VAL A 54 -4.37 -1.80 -8.03
N ALA A 55 -5.48 -1.83 -7.27
CA ALA A 55 -5.84 -2.96 -6.44
C ALA A 55 -6.61 -4.02 -7.25
N LEU A 56 -6.13 -5.27 -7.19
CA LEU A 56 -6.71 -6.43 -7.84
C LEU A 56 -7.23 -7.40 -6.78
N ALA A 57 -8.52 -7.76 -6.89
CA ALA A 57 -9.12 -8.71 -5.98
C ALA A 57 -8.71 -10.15 -6.32
N THR A 58 -8.46 -10.96 -5.27
CA THR A 58 -8.26 -12.40 -5.38
C THR A 58 -9.07 -13.14 -4.33
N ASN A 59 -9.36 -14.41 -4.58
CA ASN A 59 -10.02 -15.29 -3.63
C ASN A 59 -9.04 -16.21 -2.87
N ASP A 60 -7.75 -16.20 -3.28
CA ASP A 60 -6.69 -16.99 -2.67
C ASP A 60 -5.36 -16.23 -2.87
N ILE A 61 -5.02 -15.39 -1.90
CA ILE A 61 -3.86 -14.51 -1.99
C ILE A 61 -2.55 -15.30 -1.92
N LEU A 62 -2.49 -16.38 -1.12
CA LEU A 62 -1.28 -17.17 -0.99
C LEU A 62 -0.91 -17.82 -2.33
N ARG A 63 -1.89 -18.47 -2.95
CA ARG A 63 -1.71 -19.06 -4.28
C ARG A 63 -1.38 -18.00 -5.32
N THR A 64 -2.04 -16.85 -5.29
CA THR A 64 -1.78 -15.73 -6.20
C THR A 64 -0.34 -15.26 -6.09
N VAL A 65 0.17 -15.08 -4.87
CA VAL A 65 1.57 -14.68 -4.63
C VAL A 65 2.54 -15.74 -5.14
N ASP A 66 2.33 -17.00 -4.81
CA ASP A 66 3.20 -18.11 -5.24
C ASP A 66 3.27 -18.20 -6.78
N GLU A 67 2.12 -18.10 -7.47
CA GLU A 67 2.06 -18.15 -8.93
C GLU A 67 2.73 -16.93 -9.60
N LEU A 68 2.57 -15.74 -9.03
CA LEU A 68 3.17 -14.52 -9.55
C LEU A 68 4.68 -14.48 -9.32
N GLN A 69 5.15 -14.89 -8.14
CA GLN A 69 6.58 -15.02 -7.85
C GLN A 69 7.26 -16.04 -8.78
N ALA A 70 6.61 -17.18 -9.03
CA ALA A 70 7.11 -18.17 -9.97
C ALA A 70 7.24 -17.64 -11.42
N ARG A 71 6.54 -16.55 -11.75
CA ARG A 71 6.62 -15.83 -13.03
C ARG A 71 7.54 -14.61 -13.01
N GLY A 72 8.24 -14.39 -11.88
CA GLY A 72 9.21 -13.30 -11.75
C GLY A 72 8.63 -11.98 -11.29
N VAL A 73 7.39 -11.95 -10.76
CA VAL A 73 6.86 -10.74 -10.11
C VAL A 73 7.52 -10.57 -8.75
N GLU A 74 8.08 -9.40 -8.52
CA GLU A 74 8.68 -9.03 -7.24
C GLU A 74 7.68 -8.23 -6.39
N PHE A 75 7.64 -8.55 -5.10
CA PHE A 75 6.82 -7.85 -4.10
C PHE A 75 7.68 -7.02 -3.16
N LEU A 76 7.08 -6.00 -2.55
CA LEU A 76 7.69 -5.24 -1.47
C LEU A 76 7.87 -6.16 -0.25
N ALA A 77 9.05 -6.06 0.37
CA ALA A 77 9.37 -6.89 1.52
C ALA A 77 8.75 -6.32 2.81
N THR A 78 7.92 -7.11 3.47
CA THR A 78 7.40 -6.80 4.81
C THR A 78 8.41 -7.25 5.88
N PRO A 79 8.80 -6.37 6.81
CA PRO A 79 9.73 -6.74 7.89
C PRO A 79 9.17 -7.87 8.76
N PRO A 80 10.00 -8.82 9.22
CA PRO A 80 9.57 -9.85 10.18
C PRO A 80 8.93 -9.27 11.45
N ALA A 81 9.44 -8.14 11.94
CA ALA A 81 8.92 -7.43 13.10
C ALA A 81 7.42 -7.08 12.99
N TYR A 82 6.90 -6.88 11.77
CA TYR A 82 5.47 -6.67 11.56
C TYR A 82 4.62 -7.84 12.07
N TYR A 83 5.04 -9.08 11.80
CA TYR A 83 4.30 -10.29 12.18
C TYR A 83 4.53 -10.69 13.65
N GLU A 84 5.59 -10.19 14.26
CA GLU A 84 5.96 -10.42 15.65
C GLU A 84 5.28 -9.44 16.61
N ASP A 85 4.69 -8.35 16.08
CA ASP A 85 4.04 -7.30 16.86
C ASP A 85 2.82 -7.86 17.63
N PRO A 86 2.82 -7.81 18.97
CA PRO A 86 1.69 -8.26 19.78
C PRO A 86 0.42 -7.44 19.55
N GLU A 87 0.55 -6.16 19.24
CA GLU A 87 -0.61 -5.27 18.96
C GLU A 87 -1.28 -5.68 17.66
N LEU A 88 -0.50 -5.98 16.62
CA LEU A 88 -1.01 -6.54 15.39
C LEU A 88 -1.79 -7.84 15.67
N ARG A 89 -1.17 -8.79 16.35
CA ARG A 89 -1.78 -10.10 16.67
C ARG A 89 -3.07 -9.95 17.46
N SER A 90 -3.12 -9.02 18.40
CA SER A 90 -4.34 -8.71 19.17
C SER A 90 -5.43 -8.11 18.29
N ARG A 91 -5.07 -7.18 17.39
CA ARG A 91 -6.02 -6.48 16.52
C ARG A 91 -6.62 -7.38 15.46
N ILE A 92 -5.82 -8.20 14.80
CA ILE A 92 -6.30 -9.07 13.72
C ILE A 92 -7.16 -10.24 14.22
N GLY A 93 -6.97 -10.71 15.47
CA GLY A 93 -7.71 -11.83 16.03
C GLY A 93 -7.58 -13.11 15.19
N ALA A 94 -8.67 -13.86 15.07
CA ALA A 94 -8.67 -15.09 14.29
C ALA A 94 -8.77 -14.78 12.79
N VAL A 95 -7.79 -15.26 12.02
CA VAL A 95 -7.77 -15.24 10.55
C VAL A 95 -7.69 -16.68 10.03
N ARG A 96 -8.18 -16.91 8.81
CA ARG A 96 -8.24 -18.27 8.21
C ARG A 96 -6.86 -18.86 7.97
N VAL A 97 -5.88 -18.01 7.66
CA VAL A 97 -4.51 -18.40 7.30
C VAL A 97 -3.60 -18.22 8.52
N PRO A 98 -2.74 -19.19 8.85
CA PRO A 98 -1.71 -19.02 9.88
C PRO A 98 -0.82 -17.81 9.56
N ILE A 99 -0.43 -17.06 10.60
CA ILE A 99 0.39 -15.84 10.41
C ILE A 99 1.77 -16.17 9.84
N GLU A 100 2.26 -17.35 10.09
CA GLU A 100 3.54 -17.87 9.57
C GLU A 100 3.49 -18.03 8.04
N GLU A 101 2.35 -18.42 7.48
CA GLU A 101 2.13 -18.52 6.03
C GLU A 101 2.06 -17.12 5.37
N LEU A 102 1.48 -16.15 6.07
CA LEU A 102 1.46 -14.75 5.64
C LEU A 102 2.88 -14.17 5.66
N GLN A 103 3.62 -14.42 6.73
CA GLN A 103 5.01 -13.97 6.90
C GLN A 103 5.93 -14.52 5.80
N GLN A 104 5.82 -15.80 5.48
CA GLN A 104 6.64 -16.43 4.43
C GLN A 104 6.51 -15.74 3.06
N ARG A 105 5.34 -15.16 2.79
CA ARG A 105 5.05 -14.50 1.51
C ARG A 105 5.03 -12.98 1.57
N GLY A 106 5.19 -12.41 2.76
CA GLY A 106 5.13 -10.96 2.96
C GLY A 106 3.72 -10.39 2.91
N VAL A 107 2.68 -11.22 3.10
CA VAL A 107 1.27 -10.79 3.03
C VAL A 107 0.89 -10.09 4.33
N LEU A 108 0.39 -8.86 4.19
CA LEU A 108 -0.12 -8.03 5.28
C LEU A 108 -1.56 -8.44 5.64
N VAL A 109 -1.97 -8.18 6.87
CA VAL A 109 -3.32 -8.44 7.34
C VAL A 109 -3.85 -7.25 8.13
N ASP A 110 -5.09 -6.85 7.86
CA ASP A 110 -5.79 -5.83 8.64
C ASP A 110 -7.22 -6.26 8.95
N ARG A 111 -7.83 -5.66 9.94
CA ARG A 111 -9.18 -5.95 10.39
C ARG A 111 -9.95 -4.67 10.65
N ASP A 112 -11.20 -4.66 10.22
CA ASP A 112 -12.20 -3.64 10.53
C ASP A 112 -13.42 -4.25 11.25
N GLU A 113 -14.50 -3.48 11.38
CA GLU A 113 -15.74 -3.90 12.04
C GLU A 113 -16.47 -5.01 11.30
N ASP A 114 -16.30 -5.08 9.96
CA ASP A 114 -17.00 -6.02 9.08
C ASP A 114 -16.23 -7.32 8.87
N GLY A 115 -14.91 -7.35 9.13
CA GLY A 115 -14.11 -8.53 8.92
C GLY A 115 -12.61 -8.28 8.85
N TYR A 116 -11.90 -9.05 8.03
CA TYR A 116 -10.48 -8.84 7.78
C TYR A 116 -10.16 -8.88 6.29
N LEU A 117 -9.01 -8.34 5.94
CA LEU A 117 -8.45 -8.40 4.60
C LEU A 117 -6.97 -8.84 4.66
N LEU A 118 -6.53 -9.44 3.58
CA LEU A 118 -5.14 -9.78 3.32
C LEU A 118 -4.69 -8.98 2.10
N GLN A 119 -3.49 -8.40 2.13
CA GLN A 119 -2.98 -7.59 1.02
C GLN A 119 -1.48 -7.69 0.86
N ILE A 120 -1.00 -7.50 -0.36
CA ILE A 120 0.42 -7.44 -0.69
C ILE A 120 0.62 -6.50 -1.87
N PHE A 121 1.78 -5.85 -1.93
CA PHE A 121 2.10 -4.86 -2.94
C PHE A 121 3.30 -5.31 -3.77
N THR A 122 3.23 -5.14 -5.09
CA THR A 122 4.38 -5.37 -5.94
C THR A 122 5.39 -4.24 -5.79
N LYS A 123 6.63 -4.49 -6.18
CA LYS A 123 7.54 -3.40 -6.50
C LYS A 123 6.97 -2.55 -7.63
N PRO A 124 7.35 -1.26 -7.74
CA PRO A 124 6.99 -0.44 -8.89
C PRO A 124 7.36 -1.10 -10.22
N ILE A 125 6.52 -0.90 -11.25
CA ILE A 125 6.72 -1.53 -12.58
C ILE A 125 8.00 -1.06 -13.26
N GLY A 126 8.43 0.19 -12.98
CA GLY A 126 9.63 0.79 -13.57
C GLY A 126 10.78 0.92 -12.57
N ASP A 127 11.86 1.51 -13.03
CA ASP A 127 13.05 1.85 -12.24
C ASP A 127 12.88 3.11 -11.34
N ARG A 128 11.68 3.68 -11.34
CA ARG A 128 11.29 4.90 -10.60
C ARG A 128 10.00 4.67 -9.85
N PRO A 129 9.52 5.61 -9.00
CA PRO A 129 8.28 5.50 -8.26
C PRO A 129 7.07 5.56 -9.21
N THR A 130 6.93 4.54 -10.02
CA THR A 130 5.83 4.36 -10.96
C THR A 130 4.67 3.62 -10.30
N VAL A 131 3.65 3.34 -11.10
CA VAL A 131 2.49 2.55 -10.67
C VAL A 131 2.93 1.16 -10.20
N PHE A 132 2.35 0.69 -9.12
CA PHE A 132 2.49 -0.68 -8.63
C PHE A 132 1.10 -1.35 -8.51
N PHE A 133 1.09 -2.65 -8.26
CA PHE A 133 -0.13 -3.39 -8.05
C PHE A 133 -0.28 -3.81 -6.59
N GLU A 134 -1.52 -3.75 -6.11
CA GLU A 134 -1.95 -4.36 -4.87
C GLU A 134 -2.76 -5.63 -5.21
N PHE A 135 -2.53 -6.71 -4.49
CA PHE A 135 -3.43 -7.87 -4.48
C PHE A 135 -4.12 -7.92 -3.13
N ILE A 136 -5.46 -8.05 -3.15
CA ILE A 136 -6.27 -8.01 -1.95
C ILE A 136 -7.27 -9.17 -1.92
N GLU A 137 -7.30 -9.90 -0.80
CA GLU A 137 -8.31 -10.90 -0.47
C GLU A 137 -9.13 -10.40 0.71
N ARG A 138 -10.46 -10.38 0.57
CA ARG A 138 -11.37 -9.83 1.57
C ARG A 138 -12.21 -10.92 2.22
N HIS A 139 -12.32 -10.85 3.54
CA HIS A 139 -13.15 -11.70 4.38
C HIS A 139 -14.10 -10.83 5.19
N GLY A 140 -15.08 -10.21 4.52
CA GLY A 140 -16.05 -9.29 5.10
C GLY A 140 -15.62 -7.84 5.12
N SER A 141 -14.34 -7.55 5.34
CA SER A 141 -13.81 -6.19 5.41
C SER A 141 -14.13 -5.36 4.15
N LEU A 142 -14.61 -4.14 4.37
CA LEU A 142 -14.87 -3.12 3.34
C LEU A 142 -13.77 -2.04 3.31
N GLY A 143 -12.87 -2.05 4.29
CA GLY A 143 -11.78 -1.10 4.43
C GLY A 143 -10.67 -1.23 3.38
N PHE A 144 -9.67 -0.37 3.47
CA PHE A 144 -8.51 -0.31 2.57
C PHE A 144 -7.20 -0.76 3.26
N GLY A 145 -7.28 -1.49 4.39
CA GLY A 145 -6.09 -1.88 5.13
C GLY A 145 -5.39 -0.72 5.83
N LYS A 146 -6.16 0.18 6.46
CA LYS A 146 -5.62 1.36 7.15
C LYS A 146 -4.52 1.02 8.16
N GLY A 147 -4.66 -0.12 8.86
CA GLY A 147 -3.66 -0.59 9.82
C GLY A 147 -2.35 -1.07 9.18
N ASN A 148 -2.31 -1.23 7.85
CA ASN A 148 -1.14 -1.66 7.11
C ASN A 148 -0.40 -0.51 6.42
N PHE A 149 -0.93 0.73 6.44
CA PHE A 149 -0.30 1.86 5.74
C PHE A 149 1.11 2.13 6.23
N GLN A 150 1.34 2.07 7.53
CA GLN A 150 2.68 2.25 8.07
C GLN A 150 3.66 1.20 7.52
N ALA A 151 3.27 -0.08 7.54
CA ALA A 151 4.10 -1.16 7.00
C ALA A 151 4.37 -1.00 5.48
N LEU A 152 3.37 -0.52 4.72
CA LEU A 152 3.52 -0.20 3.30
C LEU A 152 4.53 0.94 3.11
N PHE A 153 4.40 2.03 3.86
CA PHE A 153 5.30 3.17 3.75
C PHE A 153 6.74 2.79 4.09
N GLU A 154 6.97 2.08 5.20
CA GLU A 154 8.30 1.58 5.56
C GLU A 154 8.91 0.67 4.47
N ALA A 155 8.08 -0.13 3.79
CA ALA A 155 8.54 -0.96 2.68
C ALA A 155 8.91 -0.14 1.44
N ILE A 156 8.12 0.90 1.11
CA ILE A 156 8.40 1.83 0.00
C ILE A 156 9.68 2.62 0.30
N GLU A 157 9.82 3.19 1.48
CA GLU A 157 11.02 3.95 1.89
C GLU A 157 12.29 3.09 1.78
N ARG A 158 12.22 1.83 2.22
CA ARG A 158 13.34 0.91 2.07
C ARG A 158 13.73 0.68 0.61
N GLU A 159 12.75 0.54 -0.28
CA GLU A 159 13.02 0.42 -1.72
C GLU A 159 13.63 1.72 -2.29
N GLN A 160 13.18 2.88 -1.83
CA GLN A 160 13.75 4.18 -2.22
C GLN A 160 15.21 4.32 -1.76
N GLN A 161 15.52 3.93 -0.52
CA GLN A 161 16.91 3.90 0.00
C GLN A 161 17.80 2.98 -0.84
N LEU A 162 17.33 1.78 -1.19
CA LEU A 162 18.08 0.84 -2.03
C LEU A 162 18.38 1.40 -3.43
N ARG A 163 17.51 2.27 -3.94
CA ARG A 163 17.71 2.98 -5.22
C ARG A 163 18.56 4.24 -5.10
N GLY A 164 18.92 4.66 -3.89
CA GLY A 164 19.72 5.86 -3.64
C GLY A 164 18.96 7.18 -3.82
N ASN A 165 17.64 7.17 -3.62
CA ASN A 165 16.74 8.31 -3.77
C ASN A 165 16.37 8.98 -2.42
N LEU A 166 16.92 8.50 -1.31
CA LEU A 166 16.85 9.09 0.03
C LEU A 166 18.23 9.31 0.61
#